data_7ad1565d9beedfb1c5ababc2a3b3079d
#
_entry.id   7ad1565d9beedfb1c5ababc2a3b3079d
#
_cell.length_a   1.000
_cell.length_b   1.000
_cell.length_c   1.000
_cell.angle_alpha   90.00
_cell.angle_beta   90.00
_cell.angle_gamma   90.00
#
_symmetry.space_group_name_H-M   'P 1'
#
loop_
_entity.id
_entity.type
_entity.pdbx_description
1 polymer ?
#
loop_
_entity_poly.entity_id
_entity_poly.type
_entity_poly.pdbx_seq_one_letter_code
_entity_poly.pdbx_strand_id
1 'polypeptide(L)'
;MKTLLLDIDSLRPDHIGAHGYARETTPHIDSLAADGVRFESAYVANSPCLPSRAALLTGRYGVDTGIVTHGPDSQSIEYPATEKTNPWAGSWQDMVHSPSDWYTLSELSYHDQIHTVAVSSFPRHPAPWFHRTWHAFEYPQEPAGTDESFQTVRGEQVADRVNTQIRRHAHEDFFLYAQFWDPHAPYNRSAAENEQFESTPTPPYPTAEQIASHQSWEIGYTDGYHRPR
;
A
#
# COMPACT_ATOMS: atom_id res chain seq x y z
N MET A 1 -12.58 18.69 7.46
CA MET A 1 -11.52 17.78 7.97
C MET A 1 -10.56 17.46 6.84
N LYS A 2 -9.25 17.45 7.09
CA LYS A 2 -8.25 17.09 6.09
C LYS A 2 -7.54 15.82 6.54
N THR A 3 -7.68 14.77 5.78
CA THR A 3 -7.08 13.47 6.10
C THR A 3 -6.13 13.04 4.99
N LEU A 4 -4.90 12.74 5.36
CA LEU A 4 -3.89 12.17 4.47
C LEU A 4 -3.51 10.79 4.98
N LEU A 5 -3.76 9.76 4.19
CA LEU A 5 -3.37 8.38 4.46
C LEU A 5 -2.18 8.01 3.56
N LEU A 6 -1.00 7.91 4.16
CA LEU A 6 0.22 7.44 3.48
C LEU A 6 0.37 5.93 3.69
N ASP A 7 0.29 5.20 2.61
CA ASP A 7 0.49 3.75 2.57
C ASP A 7 1.83 3.44 1.91
N ILE A 8 2.79 2.95 2.69
CA ILE A 8 4.14 2.66 2.22
C ILE A 8 4.33 1.15 2.20
N ASP A 9 4.38 0.60 0.99
CA ASP A 9 4.50 -0.83 0.80
C ASP A 9 5.80 -1.38 1.39
N SER A 10 5.70 -2.52 2.05
CA SER A 10 6.84 -3.26 2.61
C SER A 10 7.71 -2.50 3.61
N LEU A 11 7.28 -1.33 4.09
CA LEU A 11 7.98 -0.60 5.13
C LEU A 11 7.82 -1.34 6.47
N ARG A 12 8.92 -1.84 6.98
CA ARG A 12 8.97 -2.59 8.24
C ARG A 12 9.17 -1.64 9.42
N PRO A 13 8.44 -1.82 10.54
CA PRO A 13 8.62 -0.98 11.73
C PRO A 13 10.04 -0.99 12.28
N ASP A 14 10.73 -2.14 12.24
CA ASP A 14 12.10 -2.29 12.70
C ASP A 14 13.16 -1.59 11.82
N HIS A 15 12.73 -0.90 10.75
CA HIS A 15 13.57 -0.03 9.91
C HIS A 15 13.18 1.45 10.03
N ILE A 16 12.36 1.80 11.00
CA ILE A 16 11.91 3.17 11.30
C ILE A 16 12.63 3.65 12.57
N GLY A 17 13.22 4.85 12.52
CA GLY A 17 13.97 5.43 13.65
C GLY A 17 13.11 5.57 14.90
N ALA A 18 11.86 6.03 14.77
CA ALA A 18 10.90 6.13 15.86
C ALA A 18 10.61 4.79 16.57
N HIS A 19 10.88 3.65 15.93
CA HIS A 19 10.79 2.31 16.50
C HIS A 19 12.16 1.74 16.95
N GLY A 20 13.21 2.57 16.95
CA GLY A 20 14.53 2.20 17.48
C GLY A 20 15.51 1.66 16.45
N TYR A 21 15.26 1.87 15.14
CA TYR A 21 16.25 1.52 14.12
C TYR A 21 17.51 2.39 14.28
N ALA A 22 18.68 1.74 14.23
CA ALA A 22 19.95 2.40 14.50
C ALA A 22 20.43 3.36 13.41
N ARG A 23 19.88 3.27 12.20
CA ARG A 23 20.22 4.14 11.06
C ARG A 23 19.16 5.21 10.89
N GLU A 24 19.60 6.40 10.55
CA GLU A 24 18.68 7.52 10.25
C GLU A 24 18.07 7.37 8.85
N THR A 25 17.15 6.45 8.72
CA THR A 25 16.49 6.13 7.43
C THR A 25 15.17 6.87 7.23
N THR A 26 14.53 7.34 8.31
CA THR A 26 13.16 7.88 8.29
C THR A 26 13.01 9.20 9.07
N PRO A 27 13.87 10.22 8.88
CA PRO A 27 13.88 11.41 9.75
C PRO A 27 12.55 12.19 9.73
N HIS A 28 11.86 12.22 8.60
CA HIS A 28 10.56 12.90 8.49
C HIS A 28 9.42 12.12 9.14
N ILE A 29 9.42 10.80 9.02
CA ILE A 29 8.44 9.92 9.72
C ILE A 29 8.69 10.02 11.23
N ASP A 30 9.94 10.03 11.65
CA ASP A 30 10.33 10.13 13.04
C ASP A 30 9.88 11.47 13.66
N SER A 31 10.00 12.56 12.90
CA SER A 31 9.48 13.88 13.29
C SER A 31 7.96 13.86 13.46
N LEU A 32 7.22 13.26 12.51
CA LEU A 32 5.77 13.10 12.64
C LEU A 32 5.39 12.25 13.85
N ALA A 33 6.13 11.20 14.12
CA ALA A 33 5.90 10.34 15.27
C ALA A 33 6.15 11.07 16.61
N ALA A 34 7.09 12.02 16.63
CA ALA A 34 7.36 12.83 17.82
C ALA A 34 6.24 13.84 18.12
N ASP A 35 5.57 14.34 17.10
CA ASP A 35 4.48 15.32 17.21
C ASP A 35 3.09 14.67 17.28
N GLY A 36 3.00 13.37 17.02
CA GLY A 36 1.76 12.63 16.87
C GLY A 36 1.58 11.49 17.86
N VAL A 37 0.84 10.47 17.42
CA VAL A 37 0.62 9.23 18.16
C VAL A 37 1.28 8.08 17.41
N ARG A 38 2.14 7.35 18.11
CA ARG A 38 2.78 6.14 17.61
C ARG A 38 2.11 4.90 18.19
N PHE A 39 1.73 3.96 17.35
CA PHE A 39 1.19 2.67 17.76
C PHE A 39 2.33 1.65 17.91
N GLU A 40 2.53 1.13 19.12
CA GLU A 40 3.56 0.12 19.42
C GLU A 40 3.15 -1.27 18.90
N SER A 41 1.88 -1.54 18.84
CA SER A 41 1.34 -2.85 18.46
C SER A 41 0.19 -2.67 17.45
N ALA A 42 0.56 -2.46 16.20
CA ALA A 42 -0.38 -2.42 15.08
C ALA A 42 -0.26 -3.70 14.25
N TYR A 43 -1.38 -4.38 14.04
CA TYR A 43 -1.44 -5.65 13.32
C TYR A 43 -2.22 -5.49 12.03
N VAL A 44 -1.69 -6.01 10.94
CA VAL A 44 -2.43 -6.09 9.69
C VAL A 44 -3.50 -7.17 9.77
N ALA A 45 -4.67 -6.89 9.24
CA ALA A 45 -5.76 -7.86 9.24
C ALA A 45 -5.48 -9.04 8.29
N ASN A 46 -4.75 -8.78 7.21
CA ASN A 46 -4.42 -9.75 6.17
C ASN A 46 -3.05 -9.47 5.54
N SER A 47 -2.46 -10.48 4.92
CA SER A 47 -1.28 -10.40 4.07
C SER A 47 -1.45 -11.33 2.86
N PRO A 48 -0.76 -11.08 1.73
CA PRO A 48 0.16 -10.00 1.42
C PRO A 48 -0.54 -8.65 1.11
N CYS A 49 0.08 -7.79 0.29
CA CYS A 49 -0.34 -6.38 0.11
C CYS A 49 -1.76 -6.20 -0.45
N LEU A 50 -2.23 -7.04 -1.39
CA LEU A 50 -3.58 -6.90 -1.94
C LEU A 50 -4.67 -7.14 -0.88
N PRO A 51 -4.72 -8.27 -0.15
CA PRO A 51 -5.70 -8.46 0.91
C PRO A 51 -5.50 -7.50 2.09
N SER A 52 -4.26 -7.06 2.38
CA SER A 52 -3.99 -6.05 3.41
C SER A 52 -4.66 -4.72 3.07
N ARG A 53 -4.53 -4.24 1.83
CA ARG A 53 -5.18 -3.00 1.37
C ARG A 53 -6.69 -3.12 1.28
N ALA A 54 -7.19 -4.29 0.86
CA ALA A 54 -8.63 -4.55 0.91
C ALA A 54 -9.16 -4.40 2.34
N ALA A 55 -8.48 -5.00 3.31
CA ALA A 55 -8.86 -4.88 4.71
C ALA A 55 -8.73 -3.46 5.25
N LEU A 56 -7.65 -2.74 4.89
CA LEU A 56 -7.43 -1.35 5.28
C LEU A 56 -8.56 -0.43 4.80
N LEU A 57 -8.98 -0.58 3.55
CA LEU A 57 -9.96 0.31 2.94
C LEU A 57 -11.41 -0.07 3.22
N THR A 58 -11.68 -1.32 3.59
CA THR A 58 -13.06 -1.79 3.89
C THR A 58 -13.33 -1.98 5.37
N GLY A 59 -12.30 -2.03 6.20
CA GLY A 59 -12.43 -2.40 7.61
C GLY A 59 -12.84 -3.86 7.82
N ARG A 60 -12.61 -4.75 6.83
CA ARG A 60 -13.06 -6.15 6.84
C ARG A 60 -11.90 -7.11 6.67
N TYR A 61 -12.02 -8.30 7.23
CA TYR A 61 -11.07 -9.37 6.98
C TYR A 61 -11.19 -9.93 5.56
N GLY A 62 -10.11 -10.52 5.05
CA GLY A 62 -10.09 -11.09 3.71
C GLY A 62 -11.11 -12.22 3.51
N VAL A 63 -11.42 -12.96 4.55
CA VAL A 63 -12.47 -13.99 4.52
C VAL A 63 -13.87 -13.41 4.30
N ASP A 64 -14.08 -12.15 4.72
CA ASP A 64 -15.36 -11.47 4.51
C ASP A 64 -15.43 -10.84 3.12
N THR A 65 -14.31 -10.34 2.61
CA THR A 65 -14.23 -9.66 1.30
C THR A 65 -13.98 -10.61 0.14
N GLY A 66 -13.59 -11.86 0.40
CA GLY A 66 -13.14 -12.83 -0.61
C GLY A 66 -11.70 -12.58 -1.09
N ILE A 67 -11.05 -11.48 -0.67
CA ILE A 67 -9.69 -11.14 -1.09
C ILE A 67 -8.70 -11.68 -0.06
N VAL A 68 -8.23 -12.90 -0.28
CA VAL A 68 -7.36 -13.62 0.67
C VAL A 68 -5.92 -13.76 0.21
N THR A 69 -5.63 -13.50 -1.08
CA THR A 69 -4.29 -13.60 -1.67
C THR A 69 -4.18 -12.72 -2.92
N HIS A 70 -3.02 -12.75 -3.58
CA HIS A 70 -2.88 -12.27 -4.96
C HIS A 70 -3.40 -13.31 -5.94
N GLY A 71 -3.99 -12.86 -7.04
CA GLY A 71 -4.40 -13.73 -8.13
C GLY A 71 -5.73 -13.34 -8.76
N PRO A 72 -6.17 -14.05 -9.82
CA PRO A 72 -7.40 -13.74 -10.54
C PRO A 72 -8.65 -13.76 -9.64
N ASP A 73 -8.69 -14.66 -8.68
CA ASP A 73 -9.82 -14.84 -7.77
C ASP A 73 -9.91 -13.71 -6.72
N SER A 74 -8.86 -12.89 -6.58
CA SER A 74 -8.79 -11.76 -5.64
C SER A 74 -9.05 -10.41 -6.29
N GLN A 75 -9.53 -10.40 -7.53
CA GLN A 75 -9.72 -9.16 -8.31
C GLN A 75 -10.99 -8.40 -7.97
N SER A 76 -11.93 -9.04 -7.33
CA SER A 76 -13.20 -8.41 -6.94
C SER A 76 -13.51 -8.68 -5.48
N ILE A 77 -13.95 -7.66 -4.78
CA ILE A 77 -14.60 -7.84 -3.49
C ILE A 77 -15.85 -8.68 -3.75
N GLU A 78 -15.91 -9.86 -3.16
CA GLU A 78 -17.13 -10.63 -3.17
C GLU A 78 -18.14 -9.93 -2.25
N TYR A 79 -19.19 -9.42 -2.84
CA TYR A 79 -20.36 -9.05 -2.07
C TYR A 79 -21.00 -10.34 -1.56
N PRO A 80 -21.39 -10.42 -0.29
CA PRO A 80 -22.10 -11.58 0.21
C PRO A 80 -23.30 -11.79 -0.69
N ALA A 81 -23.24 -12.88 -1.47
CA ALA A 81 -24.20 -13.16 -2.51
C ALA A 81 -25.57 -13.47 -1.88
N THR A 82 -26.41 -12.48 -1.87
CA THR A 82 -27.82 -12.75 -2.07
C THR A 82 -27.99 -13.00 -3.56
N GLU A 83 -27.91 -14.29 -3.94
CA GLU A 83 -28.02 -14.78 -5.30
C GLU A 83 -26.95 -14.27 -6.28
N LYS A 84 -26.26 -15.20 -6.93
CA LYS A 84 -25.36 -14.96 -8.07
C LYS A 84 -26.16 -14.46 -9.28
N THR A 85 -26.72 -13.28 -9.15
CA THR A 85 -27.31 -12.59 -10.27
C THR A 85 -26.19 -11.86 -11.00
N ASN A 86 -26.18 -12.05 -12.32
CA ASN A 86 -25.33 -11.35 -13.25
C ASN A 86 -25.02 -9.92 -12.75
N PRO A 87 -23.78 -9.51 -12.50
CA PRO A 87 -23.44 -8.17 -12.00
C PRO A 87 -23.93 -7.03 -12.92
N TRP A 88 -24.38 -7.35 -14.12
CA TRP A 88 -25.01 -6.43 -15.06
C TRP A 88 -26.53 -6.48 -15.03
N ALA A 89 -27.16 -7.34 -14.25
CA ALA A 89 -28.62 -7.50 -14.17
C ALA A 89 -29.25 -6.75 -13.00
N GLY A 90 -28.46 -6.28 -12.05
CA GLY A 90 -28.94 -5.42 -10.96
C GLY A 90 -29.03 -3.96 -11.40
N SER A 91 -30.07 -3.27 -10.99
CA SER A 91 -30.11 -1.83 -11.15
C SER A 91 -28.99 -1.17 -10.34
N TRP A 92 -28.52 0.00 -10.73
CA TRP A 92 -27.58 0.82 -9.92
C TRP A 92 -28.09 0.99 -8.48
N GLN A 93 -29.39 0.97 -8.27
CA GLN A 93 -30.05 1.06 -6.97
C GLN A 93 -29.81 -0.18 -6.11
N ASP A 94 -29.76 -1.36 -6.71
CA ASP A 94 -29.48 -2.60 -5.97
C ASP A 94 -27.99 -2.67 -5.58
N MET A 95 -27.12 -2.08 -6.37
CA MET A 95 -25.68 -1.95 -6.04
C MET A 95 -25.39 -0.91 -4.94
N VAL A 96 -26.26 0.09 -4.81
CA VAL A 96 -26.06 1.24 -3.89
C VAL A 96 -26.80 1.06 -2.56
N HIS A 97 -27.77 0.16 -2.48
CA HIS A 97 -28.68 0.05 -1.33
C HIS A 97 -28.77 -1.31 -0.68
N SER A 98 -27.93 -2.26 -1.05
CA SER A 98 -27.92 -3.53 -0.32
C SER A 98 -27.33 -3.32 1.08
N PRO A 99 -28.02 -3.70 2.15
CA PRO A 99 -27.50 -3.62 3.53
C PRO A 99 -26.25 -4.46 3.76
N SER A 100 -25.89 -5.31 2.82
CA SER A 100 -24.71 -6.16 2.82
C SER A 100 -23.55 -5.57 2.04
N ASP A 101 -23.70 -4.38 1.46
CA ASP A 101 -22.65 -3.76 0.67
C ASP A 101 -21.51 -3.28 1.56
N TRP A 102 -20.30 -3.65 1.15
CA TRP A 102 -19.09 -3.24 1.81
C TRP A 102 -18.66 -1.88 1.26
N TYR A 103 -18.78 -0.87 2.08
CA TYR A 103 -18.26 0.44 1.72
C TYR A 103 -16.76 0.50 1.92
N THR A 104 -16.06 1.07 0.95
CA THR A 104 -14.68 1.47 1.13
C THR A 104 -14.60 2.80 1.87
N LEU A 105 -13.46 3.08 2.46
CA LEU A 105 -13.23 4.37 3.15
C LEU A 105 -13.44 5.57 2.20
N SER A 106 -13.11 5.43 0.92
CA SER A 106 -13.37 6.45 -0.10
C SER A 106 -14.88 6.64 -0.34
N GLU A 107 -15.64 5.54 -0.38
CA GLU A 107 -17.10 5.60 -0.53
C GLU A 107 -17.78 6.28 0.66
N LEU A 108 -17.39 5.92 1.88
CA LEU A 108 -17.90 6.57 3.09
C LEU A 108 -17.59 8.08 3.09
N SER A 109 -16.36 8.45 2.76
CA SER A 109 -15.95 9.84 2.66
C SER A 109 -16.73 10.59 1.56
N TYR A 110 -16.99 9.93 0.43
CA TYR A 110 -17.78 10.49 -0.66
C TYR A 110 -19.23 10.78 -0.20
N HIS A 111 -19.85 9.84 0.51
CA HIS A 111 -21.20 10.02 1.04
C HIS A 111 -21.30 11.16 2.06
N ASP A 112 -20.23 11.40 2.82
CA ASP A 112 -20.11 12.52 3.74
C ASP A 112 -19.70 13.84 3.04
N GLN A 113 -19.73 13.89 1.72
CA GLN A 113 -19.36 15.04 0.89
C GLN A 113 -17.92 15.53 1.10
N ILE A 114 -17.04 14.65 1.52
CA ILE A 114 -15.60 14.89 1.62
C ILE A 114 -14.98 14.63 0.25
N HIS A 115 -14.16 15.56 -0.24
CA HIS A 115 -13.45 15.36 -1.51
C HIS A 115 -12.43 14.24 -1.40
N THR A 116 -12.51 13.22 -2.27
CA THR A 116 -11.67 12.03 -2.20
C THR A 116 -10.66 11.99 -3.34
N VAL A 117 -9.40 11.79 -3.02
CA VAL A 117 -8.29 11.72 -3.99
C VAL A 117 -7.46 10.48 -3.71
N ALA A 118 -7.11 9.74 -4.76
CA ALA A 118 -6.11 8.69 -4.70
C ALA A 118 -4.91 9.02 -5.60
N VAL A 119 -3.71 8.80 -5.08
CA VAL A 119 -2.45 8.82 -5.84
C VAL A 119 -1.83 7.43 -5.70
N SER A 120 -2.01 6.56 -6.68
CA SER A 120 -1.61 5.17 -6.57
C SER A 120 -1.43 4.50 -7.93
N SER A 121 -0.44 3.64 -8.06
CA SER A 121 -0.32 2.67 -9.15
C SER A 121 -0.73 1.25 -8.73
N PHE A 122 -1.27 1.10 -7.54
CA PHE A 122 -1.70 -0.19 -7.00
C PHE A 122 -2.69 -0.96 -7.90
N PRO A 123 -3.61 -0.33 -8.66
CA PRO A 123 -4.48 -1.05 -9.60
C PRO A 123 -3.76 -1.83 -10.69
N ARG A 124 -2.44 -1.69 -10.84
CA ARG A 124 -1.62 -2.59 -11.67
C ARG A 124 -1.73 -4.07 -11.21
N HIS A 125 -1.76 -4.29 -9.90
CA HIS A 125 -2.31 -5.54 -9.39
C HIS A 125 -3.79 -5.51 -9.67
N PRO A 126 -4.39 -6.51 -10.34
CA PRO A 126 -5.76 -6.43 -10.79
C PRO A 126 -6.72 -6.25 -9.61
N ALA A 127 -6.95 -4.99 -9.27
CA ALA A 127 -7.80 -4.57 -8.17
C ALA A 127 -8.80 -3.50 -8.67
N PRO A 128 -9.74 -3.86 -9.58
CA PRO A 128 -10.67 -2.89 -10.17
C PRO A 128 -11.57 -2.22 -9.14
N TRP A 129 -11.84 -2.88 -8.03
CA TRP A 129 -12.59 -2.32 -6.90
C TRP A 129 -11.91 -1.09 -6.28
N PHE A 130 -10.61 -0.96 -6.41
CA PHE A 130 -9.84 0.15 -5.86
C PHE A 130 -10.16 1.49 -6.53
N HIS A 131 -10.62 1.48 -7.79
CA HIS A 131 -11.01 2.68 -8.52
C HIS A 131 -12.36 3.27 -8.09
N ARG A 132 -13.09 2.59 -7.22
CA ARG A 132 -14.43 3.04 -6.84
C ARG A 132 -14.39 4.31 -5.99
N THR A 133 -15.26 5.24 -6.34
CA THR A 133 -15.64 6.40 -5.52
C THR A 133 -14.51 7.36 -5.14
N TRP A 134 -13.59 7.58 -6.05
CA TRP A 134 -12.65 8.69 -5.95
C TRP A 134 -13.11 9.83 -6.85
N HIS A 135 -13.14 11.07 -6.31
CA HIS A 135 -13.38 12.27 -7.13
C HIS A 135 -12.23 12.51 -8.11
N ALA A 136 -11.00 12.21 -7.69
CA ALA A 136 -9.82 12.24 -8.53
C ALA A 136 -8.94 11.02 -8.26
N PHE A 137 -8.47 10.40 -9.34
CA PHE A 137 -7.54 9.29 -9.28
C PHE A 137 -6.31 9.61 -10.14
N GLU A 138 -5.17 9.79 -9.48
CA GLU A 138 -3.89 10.03 -10.11
C GLU A 138 -3.12 8.71 -10.20
N TYR A 139 -2.89 8.26 -11.43
CA TYR A 139 -2.09 7.07 -11.69
C TYR A 139 -0.66 7.49 -12.07
N PRO A 140 0.33 7.41 -11.16
CA PRO A 140 1.70 7.69 -11.51
C PRO A 140 2.19 6.72 -12.57
N GLN A 141 2.86 7.25 -13.61
CA GLN A 141 3.35 6.41 -14.69
C GLN A 141 4.48 5.52 -14.18
N GLU A 142 4.27 4.22 -14.29
CA GLU A 142 5.29 3.25 -14.00
C GLU A 142 6.38 3.28 -15.08
N PRO A 143 7.66 3.04 -14.72
CA PRO A 143 8.71 2.86 -15.69
C PRO A 143 8.33 1.76 -16.69
N ALA A 144 8.64 1.96 -17.96
CA ALA A 144 8.48 0.90 -18.95
C ALA A 144 9.34 -0.29 -18.55
N GLY A 145 8.70 -1.39 -18.20
CA GLY A 145 9.41 -2.62 -17.78
C GLY A 145 10.19 -3.21 -18.96
N THR A 146 11.43 -3.59 -18.71
CA THR A 146 12.04 -4.69 -19.43
C THR A 146 11.55 -5.98 -18.77
N ASP A 147 11.37 -7.04 -19.52
CA ASP A 147 10.68 -8.28 -19.12
C ASP A 147 11.22 -8.98 -17.84
N GLU A 148 12.27 -8.47 -17.22
CA GLU A 148 13.01 -9.14 -16.16
C GLU A 148 12.89 -8.51 -14.78
N SER A 149 12.28 -7.33 -14.63
CA SER A 149 12.17 -6.71 -13.33
C SER A 149 10.85 -5.98 -13.14
N PHE A 150 10.16 -6.33 -12.07
CA PHE A 150 9.08 -5.53 -11.53
C PHE A 150 9.64 -4.16 -11.15
N GLN A 151 9.31 -3.16 -11.94
CA GLN A 151 9.72 -1.78 -11.66
C GLN A 151 8.56 -1.05 -10.99
N THR A 152 8.89 -0.33 -9.94
CA THR A 152 7.93 0.44 -9.16
C THR A 152 8.06 1.93 -9.45
N VAL A 153 6.97 2.66 -9.30
CA VAL A 153 6.98 4.13 -9.34
C VAL A 153 7.85 4.66 -8.21
N ARG A 154 8.71 5.63 -8.52
CA ARG A 154 9.55 6.27 -7.51
C ARG A 154 8.74 7.17 -6.57
N GLY A 155 9.11 7.20 -5.31
CA GLY A 155 8.44 7.98 -4.26
C GLY A 155 8.38 9.47 -4.58
N GLU A 156 9.40 10.04 -5.22
CA GLU A 156 9.42 11.44 -5.63
C GLU A 156 8.26 11.76 -6.59
N GLN A 157 7.98 10.86 -7.54
CA GLN A 157 6.87 11.06 -8.49
C GLN A 157 5.51 11.00 -7.79
N VAL A 158 5.36 10.11 -6.81
CA VAL A 158 4.15 10.06 -5.98
C VAL A 158 4.04 11.31 -5.12
N ALA A 159 5.12 11.72 -4.46
CA ALA A 159 5.17 12.89 -3.59
C ALA A 159 4.82 14.19 -4.35
N ASP A 160 5.31 14.38 -5.57
CA ASP A 160 5.01 15.55 -6.40
C ASP A 160 3.50 15.64 -6.71
N ARG A 161 2.87 14.51 -7.03
CA ARG A 161 1.42 14.45 -7.28
C ARG A 161 0.63 14.70 -6.00
N VAL A 162 1.01 14.06 -4.90
CA VAL A 162 0.41 14.27 -3.57
C VAL A 162 0.46 15.75 -3.19
N ASN A 163 1.62 16.38 -3.29
CA ASN A 163 1.81 17.80 -2.99
C ASN A 163 0.96 18.70 -3.90
N THR A 164 0.78 18.32 -5.15
CA THR A 164 -0.10 19.04 -6.08
C THR A 164 -1.55 18.94 -5.65
N GLN A 165 -2.02 17.75 -5.28
CA GLN A 165 -3.40 17.57 -4.81
C GLN A 165 -3.65 18.26 -3.46
N ILE A 166 -2.70 18.21 -2.52
CA ILE A 166 -2.82 18.94 -1.24
C ILE A 166 -2.98 20.44 -1.51
N ARG A 167 -2.16 21.03 -2.39
CA ARG A 167 -2.28 22.46 -2.73
C ARG A 167 -3.61 22.79 -3.41
N ARG A 168 -4.07 21.93 -4.30
CA ARG A 168 -5.31 22.11 -5.04
C ARG A 168 -6.53 22.13 -4.12
N HIS A 169 -6.55 21.23 -3.13
CA HIS A 169 -7.66 21.02 -2.22
C HIS A 169 -7.46 21.67 -0.83
N ALA A 170 -6.48 22.57 -0.70
CA ALA A 170 -6.13 23.20 0.59
C ALA A 170 -7.29 23.96 1.25
N HIS A 171 -8.32 24.33 0.49
CA HIS A 171 -9.44 25.17 0.95
C HIS A 171 -10.70 24.39 1.31
N GLU A 172 -10.69 23.08 1.12
CA GLU A 172 -11.84 22.21 1.37
C GLU A 172 -11.47 21.03 2.27
N ASP A 173 -12.48 20.30 2.72
CA ASP A 173 -12.30 19.03 3.39
C ASP A 173 -11.97 17.95 2.38
N PHE A 174 -10.93 17.15 2.65
CA PHE A 174 -10.53 16.09 1.76
C PHE A 174 -10.05 14.83 2.50
N PHE A 175 -10.18 13.71 1.84
CA PHE A 175 -9.50 12.46 2.12
C PHE A 175 -8.55 12.13 0.95
N LEU A 176 -7.25 12.16 1.21
CA LEU A 176 -6.23 11.82 0.23
C LEU A 176 -5.52 10.53 0.65
N TYR A 177 -5.56 9.54 -0.21
CA TYR A 177 -4.79 8.30 -0.10
C TYR A 177 -3.59 8.36 -1.05
N ALA A 178 -2.40 8.08 -0.53
CA ALA A 178 -1.18 8.04 -1.31
C ALA A 178 -0.42 6.73 -1.05
N GLN A 179 -0.15 5.99 -2.11
CA GLN A 179 0.55 4.72 -2.03
C GLN A 179 1.96 4.83 -2.61
N PHE A 180 2.95 4.42 -1.82
CA PHE A 180 4.36 4.40 -2.16
C PHE A 180 4.87 2.97 -2.26
N TRP A 181 5.66 2.69 -3.30
CA TRP A 181 6.25 1.38 -3.52
C TRP A 181 7.68 1.24 -3.01
N ASP A 182 8.36 2.32 -2.74
CA ASP A 182 9.83 2.36 -2.64
C ASP A 182 10.51 1.31 -1.76
N PRO A 183 10.01 0.91 -0.59
CA PRO A 183 10.60 -0.18 0.16
C PRO A 183 10.34 -1.58 -0.41
N HIS A 184 9.47 -1.72 -1.42
CA HIS A 184 9.17 -3.00 -2.04
C HIS A 184 10.34 -3.50 -2.91
N ALA A 185 10.54 -4.83 -2.97
CA ALA A 185 11.46 -5.42 -3.96
C ALA A 185 11.18 -4.86 -5.38
N PRO A 186 12.19 -4.72 -6.22
CA PRO A 186 13.50 -5.37 -6.24
C PRO A 186 14.65 -4.63 -5.52
N TYR A 187 14.43 -3.62 -4.70
CA TYR A 187 15.47 -2.87 -3.96
C TYR A 187 16.56 -2.30 -4.87
N ASN A 188 16.16 -1.70 -5.98
CA ASN A 188 17.03 -1.27 -7.08
C ASN A 188 17.47 0.20 -6.98
N ARG A 189 17.65 0.72 -5.77
CA ARG A 189 18.16 2.05 -5.57
C ARG A 189 19.62 2.17 -6.01
N SER A 190 20.03 3.37 -6.43
CA SER A 190 21.39 3.61 -6.86
C SER A 190 22.40 3.41 -5.73
N ALA A 191 23.66 3.12 -6.08
CA ALA A 191 24.74 3.03 -5.10
C ALA A 191 24.86 4.34 -4.29
N ALA A 192 24.70 5.50 -4.91
CA ALA A 192 24.78 6.79 -4.25
C ALA A 192 23.67 6.97 -3.17
N GLU A 193 22.47 6.44 -3.40
CA GLU A 193 21.40 6.45 -2.39
C GLU A 193 21.70 5.52 -1.21
N ASN A 194 22.48 4.47 -1.43
CA ASN A 194 22.85 3.51 -0.41
C ASN A 194 24.13 3.90 0.37
N GLU A 195 25.06 4.61 -0.26
CA GLU A 195 26.36 5.00 0.35
C GLU A 195 26.22 5.71 1.69
N GLN A 196 25.19 6.53 1.85
CA GLN A 196 24.92 7.23 3.11
C GLN A 196 24.72 6.29 4.32
N PHE A 197 24.38 5.03 4.06
CA PHE A 197 24.13 4.02 5.11
C PHE A 197 25.30 3.03 5.28
N GLU A 198 26.30 3.03 4.40
CA GLU A 198 27.39 2.04 4.41
C GLU A 198 28.30 2.16 5.63
N SER A 199 28.47 3.37 6.14
CA SER A 199 29.29 3.61 7.34
C SER A 199 28.66 3.13 8.66
N THR A 200 27.36 2.83 8.64
CA THR A 200 26.65 2.38 9.84
C THR A 200 26.71 0.87 9.94
N PRO A 201 27.25 0.30 11.04
CA PRO A 201 27.32 -1.15 11.20
C PRO A 201 25.94 -1.79 11.02
N THR A 202 25.88 -2.86 10.24
CA THR A 202 24.66 -3.67 10.17
C THR A 202 24.49 -4.47 11.45
N PRO A 203 23.26 -4.69 11.92
CA PRO A 203 23.02 -5.65 12.97
C PRO A 203 23.64 -7.02 12.61
N PRO A 204 24.16 -7.78 13.58
CA PRO A 204 24.82 -9.06 13.32
C PRO A 204 23.85 -10.16 12.84
N TYR A 205 22.59 -9.84 12.71
CA TYR A 205 21.51 -10.76 12.31
C TYR A 205 20.75 -10.22 11.09
N PRO A 206 20.34 -11.06 10.12
CA PRO A 206 20.73 -12.47 9.97
C PRO A 206 22.22 -12.64 9.60
N THR A 207 22.82 -13.74 10.03
CA THR A 207 24.19 -14.09 9.63
C THR A 207 24.22 -14.58 8.17
N ALA A 208 25.40 -14.59 7.54
CA ALA A 208 25.56 -15.13 6.19
C ALA A 208 25.09 -16.59 6.09
N GLU A 209 25.30 -17.38 7.13
CA GLU A 209 24.89 -18.78 7.23
C GLU A 209 23.35 -18.92 7.30
N GLN A 210 22.68 -18.03 8.04
CA GLN A 210 21.22 -17.97 8.09
C GLN A 210 20.61 -17.54 6.77
N ILE A 211 21.24 -16.58 6.07
CA ILE A 211 20.82 -16.16 4.74
C ILE A 211 20.94 -17.32 3.74
N ALA A 212 22.09 -18.03 3.75
CA ALA A 212 22.31 -19.18 2.87
C ALA A 212 21.32 -20.32 3.16
N SER A 213 21.03 -20.59 4.42
CA SER A 213 19.99 -21.56 4.81
C SER A 213 18.62 -21.17 4.30
N HIS A 214 18.26 -19.89 4.39
CA HIS A 214 16.97 -19.38 3.88
C HIS A 214 16.84 -19.50 2.38
N GLN A 215 17.92 -19.27 1.64
CA GLN A 215 17.96 -19.40 0.17
C GLN A 215 17.82 -20.84 -0.31
N SER A 216 18.13 -21.79 0.55
CA SER A 216 18.01 -23.23 0.20
C SER A 216 16.58 -23.79 0.39
N TRP A 217 15.64 -23.01 0.88
CA TRP A 217 14.27 -23.47 1.05
C TRP A 217 13.55 -23.51 -0.30
N GLU A 218 12.92 -24.63 -0.61
CA GLU A 218 12.16 -24.84 -1.86
C GLU A 218 10.92 -23.93 -1.97
N ILE A 219 10.54 -23.25 -0.91
CA ILE A 219 9.35 -22.42 -0.86
C ILE A 219 9.73 -20.95 -1.01
N GLY A 220 9.70 -20.46 -2.23
CA GLY A 220 9.02 -19.24 -2.53
C GLY A 220 9.80 -17.93 -2.56
N TYR A 221 11.12 -17.88 -2.35
CA TYR A 221 11.84 -16.62 -2.55
C TYR A 221 12.91 -16.77 -3.61
N THR A 222 12.70 -16.10 -4.73
CA THR A 222 13.69 -15.99 -5.78
C THR A 222 14.89 -15.16 -5.30
N ASP A 223 16.05 -15.36 -5.90
CA ASP A 223 17.35 -14.72 -5.57
C ASP A 223 17.29 -13.18 -5.44
N GLY A 224 16.26 -12.54 -5.97
CA GLY A 224 16.06 -11.10 -5.88
C GLY A 224 15.70 -10.55 -4.49
N TYR A 225 15.27 -11.40 -3.56
CA TYR A 225 14.86 -10.98 -2.20
C TYR A 225 16.01 -11.01 -1.18
N HIS A 226 17.10 -11.67 -1.50
CA HIS A 226 18.26 -11.80 -0.64
C HIS A 226 19.48 -11.16 -1.30
N ARG A 227 19.51 -9.84 -1.42
CA ARG A 227 20.74 -9.16 -1.80
C ARG A 227 21.72 -9.19 -0.63
N PRO A 228 23.01 -9.43 -0.91
CA PRO A 228 24.05 -9.25 0.11
C PRO A 228 23.97 -7.82 0.63
N ARG A 229 24.15 -7.69 1.92
CA ARG A 229 24.21 -6.39 2.61
C ARG A 229 25.47 -5.63 2.24
#